data_c422193089af1be12e2e631d290e2d68
#
_entry.id   c422193089af1be12e2e631d290e2d68
#
_cell.length_a   1.000
_cell.length_b   1.000
_cell.length_c   1.000
_cell.angle_alpha   90.00
_cell.angle_beta   90.00
_cell.angle_gamma   90.00
#
_symmetry.space_group_name_H-M   'P 1'
#
loop_
_entity.id
_entity.type
_entity.pdbx_description
1 polymer ?
#
loop_
_entity_poly.entity_id
_entity_poly.type
_entity_poly.pdbx_seq_one_letter_code
_entity_poly.pdbx_strand_id
1 'polypeptide(L)'
;MDATGPEKLNPFLSHGFLSSLEESGCAVKETGWMPSHIVAKDEYDNILGVVPLYLKSHSYGEFVFDHSWADAYYGFGSRYYPKFQCCVPFTPVTGPRILVRNTSFRDQVFDIIVSALKNLAVKAQVSSLHITFPSEKEWHKLKEEGFLQRIGMQYHWKNRNYKNFDEFLMDMKQSKRKNIRQERKKISGQNLTMKRLQGDEIKARHWDSFYNFYKNTTDNKWGTPYLTRDFFHIMGSKMGDQVLLVVAEEGDELVAGALNIIGGDALFGRLWGCHPRAYYPSLHFEACYYQAIEAAIELNLSTVEAGAQGEHKIQRGYLPVTTYSCHYLIDEAFRKAIGEFLVRESSQVQLVMKLIHDSGPFKEGIH
;
A
#
# COMPACT_ATOMS: atom_id res chain seq x y z
N MET A 1 21.37 2.57 -1.33
CA MET A 1 21.59 3.25 -0.05
C MET A 1 20.69 2.62 0.99
N ASP A 2 21.27 1.94 1.93
CA ASP A 2 20.51 1.29 2.99
C ASP A 2 20.32 2.31 4.13
N ALA A 3 19.29 3.16 3.98
CA ALA A 3 19.00 4.21 4.95
C ALA A 3 18.26 3.70 6.19
N THR A 4 17.86 2.43 6.17
CA THR A 4 16.90 1.90 7.15
C THR A 4 17.51 1.12 8.31
N GLY A 5 18.82 0.89 8.32
CA GLY A 5 19.46 0.06 9.36
C GLY A 5 19.01 -1.41 9.28
N PRO A 6 19.07 -2.18 10.38
CA PRO A 6 18.75 -3.61 10.37
C PRO A 6 17.25 -3.91 10.27
N GLU A 7 16.39 -2.91 10.15
CA GLU A 7 14.99 -3.13 9.84
C GLU A 7 14.85 -3.70 8.42
N LYS A 8 14.02 -4.71 8.27
CA LYS A 8 13.80 -5.39 6.99
C LYS A 8 13.36 -4.39 5.93
N LEU A 9 14.06 -4.37 4.80
CA LEU A 9 13.84 -3.39 3.72
C LEU A 9 12.42 -3.45 3.18
N ASN A 10 11.72 -2.32 3.19
CA ASN A 10 10.43 -2.18 2.52
C ASN A 10 10.67 -2.08 1.00
N PRO A 11 10.17 -3.02 0.19
CA PRO A 11 10.47 -3.07 -1.24
C PRO A 11 9.95 -1.84 -2.00
N PHE A 12 8.90 -1.19 -1.52
CA PHE A 12 8.29 -0.02 -2.16
C PHE A 12 9.10 1.27 -1.95
N LEU A 13 10.01 1.28 -0.99
CA LEU A 13 10.96 2.38 -0.76
C LEU A 13 12.29 2.16 -1.46
N SER A 14 12.43 1.07 -2.19
CA SER A 14 13.62 0.83 -3.00
C SER A 14 13.68 1.80 -4.19
N HIS A 15 14.90 2.15 -4.58
CA HIS A 15 15.10 2.94 -5.80
C HIS A 15 14.49 2.25 -7.03
N GLY A 16 14.56 0.93 -7.09
CA GLY A 16 13.98 0.14 -8.19
C GLY A 16 12.49 0.36 -8.35
N PHE A 17 11.73 0.37 -7.26
CA PHE A 17 10.29 0.60 -7.32
C PHE A 17 9.94 2.07 -7.62
N LEU A 18 10.50 3.00 -6.88
CA LEU A 18 10.20 4.43 -7.04
C LEU A 18 10.62 4.95 -8.42
N SER A 19 11.81 4.58 -8.90
CA SER A 19 12.27 4.97 -10.23
C SER A 19 11.42 4.36 -11.35
N SER A 20 10.90 3.15 -11.16
CA SER A 20 9.99 2.52 -12.12
C SER A 20 8.71 3.33 -12.34
N LEU A 21 8.17 3.92 -11.26
CA LEU A 21 6.99 4.78 -11.35
C LEU A 21 7.26 6.08 -12.12
N GLU A 22 8.45 6.65 -11.98
CA GLU A 22 8.83 7.88 -12.67
C GLU A 22 9.21 7.61 -14.15
N GLU A 23 10.06 6.62 -14.41
CA GLU A 23 10.51 6.26 -15.75
C GLU A 23 9.36 5.79 -16.66
N SER A 24 8.36 5.14 -16.08
CA SER A 24 7.18 4.66 -16.82
C SER A 24 6.13 5.74 -17.08
N GLY A 25 6.32 6.95 -16.56
CA GLY A 25 5.36 8.04 -16.70
C GLY A 25 4.14 7.95 -15.78
N CYS A 26 4.15 7.08 -14.76
CA CYS A 26 3.06 6.97 -13.81
C CYS A 26 3.07 8.10 -12.79
N ALA A 27 4.24 8.42 -12.23
CA ALA A 27 4.43 9.48 -11.24
C ALA A 27 5.31 10.59 -11.83
N VAL A 28 4.70 11.49 -12.58
CA VAL A 28 5.34 12.61 -13.27
C VAL A 28 4.47 13.87 -13.16
N LYS A 29 5.02 15.02 -13.56
CA LYS A 29 4.30 16.29 -13.53
C LYS A 29 2.96 16.21 -14.28
N GLU A 30 2.94 15.59 -15.44
CA GLU A 30 1.78 15.48 -16.32
C GLU A 30 0.64 14.68 -15.71
N THR A 31 0.94 13.75 -14.81
CA THR A 31 -0.06 12.98 -14.07
C THR A 31 -0.45 13.60 -12.74
N GLY A 32 0.07 14.79 -12.43
CA GLY A 32 -0.17 15.48 -11.16
C GLY A 32 0.66 14.96 -9.99
N TRP A 33 1.71 14.20 -10.27
CA TRP A 33 2.67 13.64 -9.32
C TRP A 33 4.08 14.16 -9.62
N MET A 34 4.32 15.45 -9.46
CA MET A 34 5.64 16.02 -9.76
C MET A 34 6.67 15.62 -8.71
N PRO A 35 7.68 14.81 -9.06
CA PRO A 35 8.73 14.44 -8.13
C PRO A 35 9.47 15.67 -7.60
N SER A 36 9.59 15.78 -6.29
CA SER A 36 10.22 16.88 -5.58
C SER A 36 11.03 16.36 -4.39
N HIS A 37 11.73 15.25 -4.59
CA HIS A 37 12.44 14.53 -3.55
C HIS A 37 13.45 15.40 -2.84
N ILE A 38 13.59 15.19 -1.53
CA ILE A 38 14.53 15.90 -0.67
C ILE A 38 15.71 14.98 -0.35
N VAL A 39 16.90 15.55 -0.45
CA VAL A 39 18.14 14.90 -0.07
C VAL A 39 18.85 15.78 0.95
N ALA A 40 19.09 15.23 2.15
CA ALA A 40 19.89 15.89 3.17
C ALA A 40 21.34 15.40 3.06
N LYS A 41 22.28 16.33 3.00
CA LYS A 41 23.71 16.05 2.89
C LYS A 41 24.49 16.79 3.95
N ASP A 42 25.65 16.24 4.33
CA ASP A 42 26.63 16.94 5.16
C ASP A 42 27.55 17.85 4.32
N GLU A 43 28.48 18.52 4.98
CA GLU A 43 29.47 19.41 4.33
C GLU A 43 30.40 18.68 3.37
N TYR A 44 30.54 17.38 3.49
CA TYR A 44 31.35 16.51 2.61
C TYR A 44 30.57 15.84 1.49
N ASP A 45 29.32 16.28 1.26
CA ASP A 45 28.40 15.74 0.26
C ASP A 45 27.93 14.29 0.53
N ASN A 46 28.11 13.81 1.76
CA ASN A 46 27.55 12.53 2.17
C ASN A 46 26.05 12.64 2.38
N ILE A 47 25.30 11.70 1.83
CA ILE A 47 23.85 11.67 2.00
C ILE A 47 23.51 11.16 3.41
N LEU A 48 22.80 11.98 4.18
CA LEU A 48 22.35 11.69 5.54
C LEU A 48 20.90 11.22 5.60
N GLY A 49 20.09 11.65 4.64
CA GLY A 49 18.69 11.26 4.56
C GLY A 49 18.06 11.62 3.22
N VAL A 50 16.95 10.94 2.92
CA VAL A 50 16.16 11.17 1.71
C VAL A 50 14.67 11.10 2.04
N VAL A 51 13.87 11.88 1.33
CA VAL A 51 12.41 11.90 1.47
C VAL A 51 11.77 11.78 0.10
N PRO A 52 10.95 10.75 -0.16
CA PRO A 52 10.15 10.69 -1.37
C PRO A 52 9.01 11.70 -1.24
N LEU A 53 9.10 12.79 -1.98
CA LEU A 53 8.17 13.92 -1.94
C LEU A 53 7.64 14.23 -3.32
N TYR A 54 6.34 14.50 -3.41
CA TYR A 54 5.67 14.85 -4.65
C TYR A 54 4.86 16.14 -4.47
N LEU A 55 4.92 17.01 -5.49
CA LEU A 55 4.01 18.14 -5.60
C LEU A 55 2.77 17.65 -6.33
N LYS A 56 1.61 17.72 -5.66
CA LYS A 56 0.37 17.13 -6.12
C LYS A 56 -0.62 18.20 -6.58
N SER A 57 -1.21 17.97 -7.75
CA SER A 57 -2.30 18.80 -8.27
C SER A 57 -3.69 18.22 -8.05
N HIS A 58 -3.78 17.03 -7.44
CA HIS A 58 -5.01 16.32 -7.08
C HIS A 58 -4.72 15.33 -5.94
N SER A 59 -5.74 14.64 -5.46
CA SER A 59 -5.62 13.66 -4.36
C SER A 59 -5.85 12.20 -4.76
N TYR A 60 -5.70 11.88 -6.05
CA TYR A 60 -5.86 10.51 -6.52
C TYR A 60 -4.59 9.68 -6.31
N GLY A 61 -4.77 8.40 -5.99
CA GLY A 61 -3.67 7.44 -5.83
C GLY A 61 -2.93 7.51 -4.50
N GLU A 62 -3.49 8.16 -3.51
CA GLU A 62 -2.88 8.36 -2.17
C GLU A 62 -3.44 7.42 -1.11
N PHE A 63 -4.68 6.96 -1.27
CA PHE A 63 -5.39 6.06 -0.35
C PHE A 63 -5.61 6.61 1.07
N VAL A 64 -5.43 7.91 1.25
CA VAL A 64 -5.84 8.68 2.42
C VAL A 64 -6.68 9.84 1.91
N PHE A 65 -7.96 9.83 2.23
CA PHE A 65 -8.94 10.68 1.55
C PHE A 65 -9.05 12.05 2.21
N ASP A 66 -8.74 13.09 1.45
CA ASP A 66 -8.80 14.50 1.86
C ASP A 66 -9.65 15.36 0.90
N HIS A 67 -10.49 14.74 0.09
CA HIS A 67 -11.37 15.46 -0.85
C HIS A 67 -12.32 16.41 -0.13
N SER A 68 -12.84 16.03 1.04
CA SER A 68 -13.69 16.91 1.86
C SER A 68 -12.93 18.12 2.38
N TRP A 69 -11.64 18.00 2.63
CA TRP A 69 -10.78 19.13 3.03
C TRP A 69 -10.58 20.09 1.86
N ALA A 70 -10.34 19.56 0.67
CA ALA A 70 -10.24 20.36 -0.54
C ALA A 70 -11.54 21.13 -0.81
N ASP A 71 -12.69 20.49 -0.68
CA ASP A 71 -14.00 21.11 -0.85
C ASP A 71 -14.20 22.25 0.17
N ALA A 72 -13.80 22.05 1.42
CA ALA A 72 -13.86 23.08 2.44
C ALA A 72 -13.00 24.31 2.10
N TYR A 73 -11.76 24.08 1.60
CA TYR A 73 -10.88 25.16 1.15
C TYR A 73 -11.52 25.97 0.03
N TYR A 74 -12.04 25.31 -1.00
CA TYR A 74 -12.71 25.99 -2.13
C TYR A 74 -13.99 26.69 -1.69
N GLY A 75 -14.75 26.14 -0.77
CA GLY A 75 -15.93 26.75 -0.20
C GLY A 75 -15.65 28.08 0.52
N PHE A 76 -14.44 28.25 1.05
CA PHE A 76 -13.97 29.51 1.65
C PHE A 76 -13.16 30.38 0.70
N GLY A 77 -13.11 30.06 -0.60
CA GLY A 77 -12.37 30.82 -1.61
C GLY A 77 -10.85 30.62 -1.57
N SER A 78 -10.37 29.58 -0.89
CA SER A 78 -8.97 29.24 -0.77
C SER A 78 -8.60 28.09 -1.71
N ARG A 79 -7.31 27.99 -2.08
CA ARG A 79 -6.82 26.89 -2.90
C ARG A 79 -6.23 25.79 -2.03
N TYR A 80 -6.66 24.53 -2.26
CA TYR A 80 -6.08 23.36 -1.65
C TYR A 80 -4.91 22.78 -2.42
N TYR A 81 -5.02 22.75 -3.74
CA TYR A 81 -3.94 22.32 -4.63
C TYR A 81 -3.15 23.51 -5.18
N PRO A 82 -1.82 23.38 -5.33
CA PRO A 82 -1.01 22.22 -5.06
C PRO A 82 -0.79 21.96 -3.57
N LYS A 83 -0.46 20.71 -3.24
CA LYS A 83 -0.05 20.28 -1.91
C LYS A 83 1.21 19.42 -2.01
N PHE A 84 1.97 19.27 -0.93
CA PHE A 84 3.05 18.29 -0.85
C PHE A 84 2.57 16.98 -0.26
N GLN A 85 3.02 15.89 -0.88
CA GLN A 85 2.71 14.52 -0.48
C GLN A 85 3.99 13.72 -0.33
N CYS A 86 4.32 13.31 0.91
CA CYS A 86 5.39 12.37 1.21
C CYS A 86 4.78 10.97 1.30
N CYS A 87 5.02 10.14 0.29
CA CYS A 87 4.44 8.81 0.20
C CYS A 87 5.14 7.96 -0.86
N VAL A 88 4.74 6.71 -0.96
CA VAL A 88 4.98 5.89 -2.15
C VAL A 88 3.73 6.00 -3.04
N PRO A 89 3.84 6.49 -4.28
CA PRO A 89 2.68 6.66 -5.15
C PRO A 89 1.91 5.35 -5.37
N PHE A 90 0.60 5.42 -5.36
CA PHE A 90 -0.32 4.31 -5.64
C PHE A 90 -0.18 3.11 -4.70
N THR A 91 0.46 3.29 -3.53
CA THR A 91 0.91 2.18 -2.69
C THR A 91 0.55 2.44 -1.22
N PRO A 92 -0.59 1.91 -0.73
CA PRO A 92 -1.00 2.07 0.66
C PRO A 92 -0.30 1.07 1.58
N VAL A 93 1.01 1.15 1.67
CA VAL A 93 1.86 0.27 2.48
C VAL A 93 2.59 1.08 3.54
N THR A 94 2.44 0.68 4.79
CA THR A 94 3.13 1.29 5.94
C THR A 94 4.63 1.04 5.88
N GLY A 95 5.40 2.07 6.15
CA GLY A 95 6.85 2.02 6.24
C GLY A 95 7.45 3.39 6.52
N PRO A 96 8.76 3.48 6.72
CA PRO A 96 9.40 4.78 6.95
C PRO A 96 9.20 5.69 5.74
N ARG A 97 9.05 6.99 6.01
CA ARG A 97 8.84 8.02 4.98
C ARG A 97 9.98 9.03 4.96
N ILE A 98 10.54 9.33 6.11
CA ILE A 98 11.74 10.16 6.22
C ILE A 98 12.90 9.20 6.48
N LEU A 99 13.63 8.89 5.40
CA LEU A 99 14.67 7.87 5.41
C LEU A 99 15.98 8.51 5.86
N VAL A 100 16.41 8.21 7.07
CA VAL A 100 17.62 8.78 7.69
C VAL A 100 18.63 7.67 7.91
N ARG A 101 19.90 7.96 7.54
CA ARG A 101 21.01 7.04 7.77
C ARG A 101 21.15 6.73 9.26
N ASN A 102 21.43 5.46 9.58
CA ASN A 102 21.60 5.02 10.95
C ASN A 102 22.96 5.52 11.53
N THR A 103 22.93 6.69 12.14
CA THR A 103 24.09 7.32 12.81
C THR A 103 23.70 7.73 14.22
N SER A 104 24.68 8.10 15.04
CA SER A 104 24.43 8.60 16.41
C SER A 104 23.64 9.91 16.47
N PHE A 105 23.61 10.68 15.36
CA PHE A 105 22.87 11.94 15.26
C PHE A 105 21.62 11.82 14.35
N ARG A 106 21.13 10.61 14.17
CA ARG A 106 19.96 10.31 13.34
C ARG A 106 18.74 11.15 13.69
N ASP A 107 18.45 11.32 14.98
CA ASP A 107 17.26 12.06 15.42
C ASP A 107 17.38 13.56 15.09
N GLN A 108 18.57 14.13 15.19
CA GLN A 108 18.83 15.51 14.79
C GLN A 108 18.62 15.72 13.28
N VAL A 109 19.08 14.77 12.46
CA VAL A 109 18.87 14.82 11.00
C VAL A 109 17.39 14.73 10.67
N PHE A 110 16.65 13.85 11.33
CA PHE A 110 15.20 13.76 11.19
C PHE A 110 14.51 15.09 11.48
N ASP A 111 14.81 15.72 12.60
CA ASP A 111 14.22 16.99 13.00
C ASP A 111 14.57 18.13 12.02
N ILE A 112 15.79 18.17 11.51
CA ILE A 112 16.23 19.14 10.49
C ILE A 112 15.45 18.94 9.20
N ILE A 113 15.28 17.70 8.75
CA ILE A 113 14.52 17.38 7.54
C ILE A 113 13.06 17.82 7.69
N VAL A 114 12.43 17.52 8.82
CA VAL A 114 11.03 17.92 9.07
C VAL A 114 10.88 19.44 9.06
N SER A 115 11.79 20.16 9.70
CA SER A 115 11.81 21.64 9.67
C SER A 115 11.99 22.16 8.25
N ALA A 116 12.88 21.56 7.47
CA ALA A 116 13.09 21.93 6.07
C ALA A 116 11.85 21.68 5.21
N LEU A 117 11.14 20.58 5.42
CA LEU A 117 9.88 20.27 4.72
C LEU A 117 8.81 21.31 5.02
N LYS A 118 8.64 21.69 6.29
CA LYS A 118 7.67 22.74 6.66
C LYS A 118 8.03 24.09 6.03
N ASN A 119 9.29 24.47 6.05
CA ASN A 119 9.77 25.72 5.43
C ASN A 119 9.59 25.68 3.89
N LEU A 120 9.86 24.55 3.27
CA LEU A 120 9.65 24.37 1.84
C LEU A 120 8.17 24.53 1.46
N ALA A 121 7.28 23.97 2.27
CA ALA A 121 5.83 24.10 2.06
C ALA A 121 5.38 25.58 2.07
N VAL A 122 5.88 26.37 3.02
CA VAL A 122 5.60 27.79 3.09
C VAL A 122 6.17 28.53 1.86
N LYS A 123 7.42 28.28 1.50
CA LYS A 123 8.08 28.93 0.35
C LYS A 123 7.40 28.57 -0.98
N ALA A 124 6.99 27.34 -1.16
CA ALA A 124 6.30 26.87 -2.36
C ALA A 124 4.84 27.30 -2.43
N GLN A 125 4.32 27.93 -1.39
CA GLN A 125 2.93 28.39 -1.29
C GLN A 125 1.91 27.26 -1.50
N VAL A 126 2.23 26.06 -1.04
CA VAL A 126 1.28 24.95 -1.02
C VAL A 126 0.32 25.08 0.17
N SER A 127 -0.85 24.48 0.09
CA SER A 127 -1.81 24.50 1.19
C SER A 127 -1.38 23.69 2.40
N SER A 128 -0.63 22.62 2.13
CA SER A 128 -0.42 21.58 3.14
C SER A 128 0.70 20.62 2.74
N LEU A 129 1.17 19.90 3.75
CA LEU A 129 2.14 18.82 3.63
C LEU A 129 1.54 17.56 4.30
N HIS A 130 1.47 16.48 3.55
CA HIS A 130 0.91 15.21 3.99
C HIS A 130 1.98 14.14 3.97
N ILE A 131 2.04 13.33 5.04
CA ILE A 131 2.90 12.16 5.15
C ILE A 131 2.00 10.97 5.41
N THR A 132 1.82 10.12 4.40
CA THR A 132 0.85 9.03 4.45
C THR A 132 1.54 7.68 4.58
N PHE A 133 0.95 6.81 5.40
CA PHE A 133 1.46 5.50 5.77
C PHE A 133 2.86 5.50 6.39
N PRO A 134 3.24 6.50 7.21
CA PRO A 134 4.48 6.42 7.97
C PRO A 134 4.40 5.28 8.98
N SER A 135 5.54 4.87 9.54
CA SER A 135 5.55 3.98 10.69
C SER A 135 4.91 4.66 11.91
N GLU A 136 4.43 3.86 12.86
CA GLU A 136 3.86 4.39 14.12
C GLU A 136 4.87 5.28 14.86
N LYS A 137 6.15 4.89 14.86
CA LYS A 137 7.23 5.67 15.47
C LYS A 137 7.39 7.05 14.84
N GLU A 138 7.39 7.12 13.50
CA GLU A 138 7.42 8.40 12.79
C GLU A 138 6.17 9.23 13.07
N TRP A 139 5.00 8.59 13.11
CA TRP A 139 3.72 9.23 13.38
C TRP A 139 3.72 9.94 14.74
N HIS A 140 4.30 9.33 15.78
CA HIS A 140 4.49 9.96 17.08
C HIS A 140 5.50 11.11 17.03
N LYS A 141 6.64 10.95 16.37
CA LYS A 141 7.64 12.01 16.20
C LYS A 141 7.08 13.23 15.46
N LEU A 142 6.30 13.00 14.41
CA LEU A 142 5.69 14.07 13.62
C LEU A 142 4.63 14.85 14.40
N LYS A 143 3.94 14.22 15.34
CA LYS A 143 3.06 14.93 16.28
C LYS A 143 3.81 15.97 17.08
N GLU A 144 4.98 15.63 17.59
CA GLU A 144 5.85 16.55 18.35
C GLU A 144 6.30 17.75 17.50
N GLU A 145 6.36 17.57 16.18
CA GLU A 145 6.69 18.61 15.20
C GLU A 145 5.48 19.43 14.72
N GLY A 146 4.31 19.25 15.33
CA GLY A 146 3.10 20.02 15.05
C GLY A 146 2.19 19.46 13.96
N PHE A 147 2.43 18.26 13.48
CA PHE A 147 1.53 17.58 12.54
C PHE A 147 0.28 17.07 13.24
N LEU A 148 -0.84 17.16 12.54
CA LEU A 148 -2.07 16.47 12.93
C LEU A 148 -1.91 14.98 12.69
N GLN A 149 -2.42 14.19 13.61
CA GLN A 149 -2.41 12.73 13.49
C GLN A 149 -3.75 12.22 12.99
N ARG A 150 -3.71 11.30 12.04
CA ARG A 150 -4.87 10.58 11.53
C ARG A 150 -4.59 9.08 11.56
N ILE A 151 -5.61 8.30 11.84
CA ILE A 151 -5.56 6.84 11.72
C ILE A 151 -6.57 6.35 10.69
N GLY A 152 -6.25 5.23 10.07
CA GLY A 152 -7.13 4.45 9.23
C GLY A 152 -6.98 2.98 9.55
N MET A 153 -7.54 2.11 8.74
CA MET A 153 -7.38 0.68 8.89
C MET A 153 -7.19 -0.01 7.55
N GLN A 154 -6.45 -1.11 7.59
CA GLN A 154 -6.30 -2.08 6.51
C GLN A 154 -6.57 -3.47 7.05
N TYR A 155 -6.64 -4.45 6.16
CA TYR A 155 -6.82 -5.84 6.53
C TYR A 155 -5.57 -6.63 6.21
N HIS A 156 -4.96 -7.23 7.25
CA HIS A 156 -3.77 -8.06 7.12
C HIS A 156 -4.04 -9.47 7.64
N TRP A 157 -3.50 -10.46 6.95
CA TRP A 157 -3.45 -11.82 7.44
C TRP A 157 -2.13 -12.03 8.18
N LYS A 158 -2.18 -12.69 9.35
CA LYS A 158 -1.01 -13.00 10.17
C LYS A 158 -0.70 -14.49 10.14
N ASN A 159 0.55 -14.82 9.85
CA ASN A 159 1.05 -16.18 9.96
C ASN A 159 1.35 -16.50 11.42
N ARG A 160 0.66 -17.49 11.96
CA ARG A 160 0.86 -18.00 13.34
C ARG A 160 1.73 -19.25 13.34
N ASN A 161 2.76 -19.27 12.50
CA ASN A 161 3.67 -20.40 12.29
C ASN A 161 2.95 -21.65 11.75
N TYR A 162 1.99 -21.44 10.88
CA TYR A 162 1.29 -22.54 10.22
C TYR A 162 2.25 -23.34 9.33
N LYS A 163 2.13 -24.65 9.35
CA LYS A 163 2.90 -25.56 8.51
C LYS A 163 2.29 -25.67 7.10
N ASN A 164 0.99 -25.49 7.02
CA ASN A 164 0.24 -25.57 5.76
C ASN A 164 -1.07 -24.80 5.86
N PHE A 165 -1.77 -24.69 4.76
CA PHE A 165 -3.05 -23.97 4.67
C PHE A 165 -4.15 -24.59 5.57
N ASP A 166 -4.16 -25.92 5.72
CA ASP A 166 -5.15 -26.60 6.56
C ASP A 166 -4.99 -26.25 8.05
N GLU A 167 -3.77 -26.09 8.54
CA GLU A 167 -3.54 -25.60 9.91
C GLU A 167 -4.13 -24.20 10.11
N PHE A 168 -3.95 -23.32 9.15
CA PHE A 168 -4.61 -22.01 9.18
C PHE A 168 -6.13 -22.15 9.26
N LEU A 169 -6.73 -22.98 8.41
CA LEU A 169 -8.18 -23.19 8.42
C LEU A 169 -8.69 -23.73 9.76
N MET A 170 -7.90 -24.52 10.45
CA MET A 170 -8.29 -25.08 11.76
C MET A 170 -8.43 -24.02 12.85
N ASP A 171 -7.80 -22.85 12.70
CA ASP A 171 -7.97 -21.71 13.61
C ASP A 171 -9.26 -20.93 13.35
N MET A 172 -9.89 -21.14 12.20
CA MET A 172 -11.13 -20.45 11.83
C MET A 172 -12.37 -21.16 12.37
N LYS A 173 -13.45 -20.40 12.53
CA LYS A 173 -14.79 -20.94 12.85
C LYS A 173 -15.22 -21.92 11.77
N GLN A 174 -15.97 -22.94 12.14
CA GLN A 174 -16.37 -24.03 11.24
C GLN A 174 -17.06 -23.55 9.96
N SER A 175 -17.98 -22.58 10.08
CA SER A 175 -18.71 -22.05 8.92
C SER A 175 -17.77 -21.34 7.93
N LYS A 176 -16.78 -20.62 8.44
CA LYS A 176 -15.80 -19.89 7.63
C LYS A 176 -14.87 -20.85 6.89
N ARG A 177 -14.35 -21.82 7.62
CA ARG A 177 -13.51 -22.88 7.07
C ARG A 177 -14.22 -23.67 5.95
N LYS A 178 -15.48 -24.01 6.18
CA LYS A 178 -16.31 -24.71 5.19
C LYS A 178 -16.46 -23.86 3.91
N ASN A 179 -16.75 -22.57 4.05
CA ASN A 179 -16.92 -21.67 2.91
C ASN A 179 -15.63 -21.54 2.10
N ILE A 180 -14.48 -21.39 2.76
CA ILE A 180 -13.19 -21.29 2.07
C ILE A 180 -12.89 -22.58 1.29
N ARG A 181 -13.12 -23.74 1.89
CA ARG A 181 -12.91 -25.03 1.22
C ARG A 181 -13.82 -25.17 -0.01
N GLN A 182 -15.07 -24.74 0.09
CA GLN A 182 -16.00 -24.76 -1.04
C GLN A 182 -15.56 -23.82 -2.16
N GLU A 183 -15.11 -22.62 -1.83
CA GLU A 183 -14.58 -21.66 -2.83
C GLU A 183 -13.37 -22.24 -3.55
N ARG A 184 -12.41 -22.82 -2.84
CA ARG A 184 -11.23 -23.46 -3.44
C ARG A 184 -11.61 -24.67 -4.30
N LYS A 185 -12.56 -25.47 -3.86
CA LYS A 185 -13.06 -26.61 -4.62
C LYS A 185 -13.71 -26.20 -5.96
N LYS A 186 -14.40 -25.06 -6.00
CA LYS A 186 -14.97 -24.54 -7.25
C LYS A 186 -13.90 -24.27 -8.30
N ILE A 187 -12.72 -23.82 -7.90
CA ILE A 187 -11.62 -23.55 -8.85
C ILE A 187 -11.14 -24.85 -9.49
N SER A 188 -10.90 -25.89 -8.74
CA SER A 188 -10.45 -27.17 -9.27
C SER A 188 -11.45 -27.83 -10.21
N GLY A 189 -12.75 -27.46 -10.09
CA GLY A 189 -13.82 -27.94 -10.97
C GLY A 189 -14.02 -27.15 -12.26
N GLN A 190 -13.23 -26.11 -12.54
CA GLN A 190 -13.46 -25.17 -13.65
C GLN A 190 -12.40 -25.23 -14.75
N ASN A 191 -11.66 -26.30 -14.88
CA ASN A 191 -10.57 -26.42 -15.88
C ASN A 191 -9.55 -25.26 -15.82
N LEU A 192 -9.31 -24.74 -14.60
CA LEU A 192 -8.34 -23.70 -14.35
C LEU A 192 -7.11 -24.27 -13.66
N THR A 193 -5.95 -23.83 -14.11
CA THR A 193 -4.65 -24.12 -13.47
C THR A 193 -4.14 -22.86 -12.83
N MET A 194 -3.89 -22.91 -11.52
CA MET A 194 -3.28 -21.82 -10.78
C MET A 194 -1.77 -22.02 -10.72
N LYS A 195 -1.01 -20.96 -11.03
CA LYS A 195 0.45 -20.97 -10.97
C LYS A 195 0.94 -19.73 -10.22
N ARG A 196 2.05 -19.90 -9.51
CA ARG A 196 2.78 -18.78 -8.90
C ARG A 196 4.12 -18.65 -9.61
N LEU A 197 4.32 -17.51 -10.27
CA LEU A 197 5.53 -17.22 -11.05
C LEU A 197 6.38 -16.20 -10.30
N GLN A 198 7.69 -16.43 -10.27
CA GLN A 198 8.65 -15.57 -9.57
C GLN A 198 9.93 -15.43 -10.39
N GLY A 199 10.54 -14.24 -10.34
CA GLY A 199 11.81 -14.00 -11.03
C GLY A 199 11.75 -14.26 -12.53
N ASP A 200 12.66 -15.08 -13.02
CA ASP A 200 12.80 -15.41 -14.46
C ASP A 200 11.65 -16.22 -15.05
N GLU A 201 10.78 -16.76 -14.22
CA GLU A 201 9.56 -17.43 -14.69
C GLU A 201 8.56 -16.45 -15.29
N ILE A 202 8.62 -15.16 -14.87
CA ILE A 202 7.76 -14.10 -15.37
C ILE A 202 8.34 -13.54 -16.65
N LYS A 203 7.68 -13.83 -17.78
CA LYS A 203 8.12 -13.39 -19.11
C LYS A 203 7.37 -12.12 -19.55
N ALA A 204 7.86 -11.48 -20.60
CA ALA A 204 7.22 -10.29 -21.18
C ALA A 204 5.75 -10.53 -21.53
N ARG A 205 5.40 -11.70 -22.04
CA ARG A 205 4.02 -12.09 -22.36
C ARG A 205 3.10 -12.08 -21.12
N HIS A 206 3.63 -12.43 -19.95
CA HIS A 206 2.86 -12.38 -18.70
C HIS A 206 2.53 -10.96 -18.31
N TRP A 207 3.50 -10.04 -18.45
CA TRP A 207 3.27 -8.62 -18.16
C TRP A 207 2.28 -7.98 -19.13
N ASP A 208 2.35 -8.32 -20.41
CA ASP A 208 1.41 -7.81 -21.42
C ASP A 208 -0.03 -8.27 -21.12
N SER A 209 -0.21 -9.56 -20.81
CA SER A 209 -1.52 -10.10 -20.43
C SER A 209 -2.01 -9.48 -19.13
N PHE A 210 -1.14 -9.39 -18.12
CA PHE A 210 -1.51 -8.82 -16.83
C PHE A 210 -1.92 -7.35 -16.93
N TYR A 211 -1.21 -6.56 -17.73
CA TYR A 211 -1.59 -5.17 -17.96
C TYR A 211 -3.01 -5.06 -18.55
N ASN A 212 -3.34 -5.89 -19.51
CA ASN A 212 -4.69 -5.91 -20.10
C ASN A 212 -5.75 -6.28 -19.06
N PHE A 213 -5.48 -7.25 -18.19
CA PHE A 213 -6.39 -7.63 -17.10
C PHE A 213 -6.55 -6.50 -16.10
N TYR A 214 -5.46 -5.89 -15.69
CA TYR A 214 -5.44 -4.75 -14.79
C TYR A 214 -6.24 -3.57 -15.34
N LYS A 215 -5.99 -3.19 -16.59
CA LYS A 215 -6.68 -2.12 -17.29
C LYS A 215 -8.18 -2.38 -17.34
N ASN A 216 -8.59 -3.57 -17.77
CA ASN A 216 -9.99 -3.96 -17.83
C ASN A 216 -10.68 -3.85 -16.47
N THR A 217 -10.05 -4.34 -15.41
CA THR A 217 -10.62 -4.28 -14.06
C THR A 217 -10.71 -2.84 -13.54
N THR A 218 -9.73 -2.01 -13.84
CA THR A 218 -9.69 -0.60 -13.44
C THR A 218 -10.73 0.22 -14.21
N ASP A 219 -10.81 0.05 -15.52
CA ASP A 219 -11.80 0.76 -16.37
C ASP A 219 -13.23 0.46 -15.91
N ASN A 220 -13.50 -0.77 -15.50
CA ASN A 220 -14.83 -1.18 -15.02
C ASN A 220 -15.17 -0.66 -13.62
N LYS A 221 -14.18 -0.41 -12.77
CA LYS A 221 -14.40 -0.03 -11.37
C LYS A 221 -14.14 1.45 -11.07
N TRP A 222 -13.08 2.01 -11.61
CA TRP A 222 -12.51 3.28 -11.17
C TRP A 222 -12.25 4.29 -12.31
N GLY A 223 -12.50 3.93 -13.56
CA GLY A 223 -12.20 4.76 -14.71
C GLY A 223 -10.76 4.58 -15.22
N THR A 224 -9.91 5.60 -15.10
CA THR A 224 -8.55 5.57 -15.67
C THR A 224 -7.56 4.83 -14.76
N PRO A 225 -6.79 3.86 -15.29
CA PRO A 225 -5.74 3.20 -14.54
C PRO A 225 -4.57 4.14 -14.25
N TYR A 226 -3.97 4.05 -13.06
CA TYR A 226 -2.80 4.85 -12.67
C TYR A 226 -1.50 4.35 -13.30
N LEU A 227 -1.38 3.04 -13.53
CA LEU A 227 -0.15 2.41 -13.97
C LEU A 227 -0.17 2.18 -15.47
N THR A 228 0.97 2.41 -16.11
CA THR A 228 1.16 2.19 -17.55
C THR A 228 1.66 0.76 -17.82
N ARG A 229 1.57 0.33 -19.08
CA ARG A 229 2.17 -0.95 -19.52
C ARG A 229 3.67 -0.99 -19.21
N ASP A 230 4.39 0.10 -19.48
CA ASP A 230 5.83 0.18 -19.26
C ASP A 230 6.22 0.00 -17.80
N PHE A 231 5.39 0.45 -16.86
CA PHE A 231 5.65 0.24 -15.44
C PHE A 231 5.88 -1.24 -15.11
N PHE A 232 5.03 -2.12 -15.59
CA PHE A 232 5.12 -3.54 -15.27
C PHE A 232 6.40 -4.17 -15.82
N HIS A 233 6.79 -3.81 -17.04
CA HIS A 233 8.03 -4.29 -17.64
C HIS A 233 9.27 -3.75 -16.94
N ILE A 234 9.30 -2.46 -16.63
CA ILE A 234 10.43 -1.82 -15.95
C ILE A 234 10.57 -2.35 -14.51
N MET A 235 9.49 -2.37 -13.76
CA MET A 235 9.47 -2.87 -12.38
C MET A 235 9.85 -4.35 -12.33
N GLY A 236 9.31 -5.18 -13.23
CA GLY A 236 9.64 -6.59 -13.34
C GLY A 236 11.13 -6.82 -13.64
N SER A 237 11.74 -5.97 -14.47
CA SER A 237 13.17 -6.01 -14.76
C SER A 237 14.03 -5.61 -13.55
N LYS A 238 13.63 -4.58 -12.82
CA LYS A 238 14.40 -4.06 -11.66
C LYS A 238 14.21 -4.88 -10.38
N MET A 239 13.06 -5.51 -10.20
CA MET A 239 12.66 -6.15 -8.95
C MET A 239 12.24 -7.61 -9.10
N GLY A 240 12.63 -8.28 -10.18
CA GLY A 240 12.13 -9.61 -10.57
C GLY A 240 12.04 -10.65 -9.45
N ASP A 241 13.08 -10.77 -8.62
CA ASP A 241 13.12 -11.74 -7.52
C ASP A 241 12.15 -11.42 -6.38
N GLN A 242 11.69 -10.20 -6.30
CA GLN A 242 10.71 -9.74 -5.29
C GLN A 242 9.27 -9.81 -5.77
N VAL A 243 9.04 -10.14 -7.05
CA VAL A 243 7.71 -10.23 -7.64
C VAL A 243 7.20 -11.66 -7.55
N LEU A 244 5.99 -11.81 -7.02
CA LEU A 244 5.22 -13.05 -7.09
C LEU A 244 3.95 -12.77 -7.90
N LEU A 245 3.87 -13.31 -9.10
CA LEU A 245 2.71 -13.18 -9.96
C LEU A 245 1.90 -14.47 -9.92
N VAL A 246 0.71 -14.39 -9.35
CA VAL A 246 -0.25 -15.49 -9.40
C VAL A 246 -1.01 -15.37 -10.71
N VAL A 247 -1.05 -16.45 -11.49
CA VAL A 247 -1.78 -16.49 -12.75
C VAL A 247 -2.76 -17.65 -12.76
N ALA A 248 -3.88 -17.44 -13.43
CA ALA A 248 -4.84 -18.49 -13.75
C ALA A 248 -4.79 -18.75 -15.25
N GLU A 249 -4.68 -20.02 -15.61
CA GLU A 249 -4.68 -20.47 -17.00
C GLU A 249 -5.88 -21.39 -17.28
N GLU A 250 -6.51 -21.17 -18.41
CA GLU A 250 -7.48 -22.10 -18.99
C GLU A 250 -6.87 -22.71 -20.26
N GLY A 251 -6.46 -23.97 -20.18
CA GLY A 251 -5.59 -24.53 -21.20
C GLY A 251 -4.25 -23.81 -21.23
N ASP A 252 -3.85 -23.29 -22.39
CA ASP A 252 -2.61 -22.52 -22.58
C ASP A 252 -2.80 -21.00 -22.50
N GLU A 253 -4.03 -20.54 -22.20
CA GLU A 253 -4.34 -19.11 -22.16
C GLU A 253 -4.38 -18.58 -20.74
N LEU A 254 -3.72 -17.43 -20.52
CA LEU A 254 -3.86 -16.66 -19.29
C LEU A 254 -5.24 -15.99 -19.24
N VAL A 255 -5.96 -16.17 -18.14
CA VAL A 255 -7.29 -15.59 -17.97
C VAL A 255 -7.40 -14.61 -16.81
N ALA A 256 -6.48 -14.67 -15.86
CA ALA A 256 -6.45 -13.75 -14.73
C ALA A 256 -5.05 -13.69 -14.10
N GLY A 257 -4.82 -12.67 -13.31
CA GLY A 257 -3.58 -12.52 -12.55
C GLY A 257 -3.73 -11.67 -11.30
N ALA A 258 -2.87 -11.94 -10.32
CA ALA A 258 -2.73 -11.15 -9.10
C ALA A 258 -1.25 -10.85 -8.86
N LEU A 259 -0.91 -9.57 -8.80
CA LEU A 259 0.45 -9.11 -8.56
C LEU A 259 0.70 -8.95 -7.07
N ASN A 260 1.76 -9.60 -6.61
CA ASN A 260 2.26 -9.48 -5.24
C ASN A 260 3.73 -9.08 -5.25
N ILE A 261 4.16 -8.35 -4.23
CA ILE A 261 5.57 -8.02 -3.98
C ILE A 261 5.97 -8.66 -2.66
N ILE A 262 7.15 -9.26 -2.62
CA ILE A 262 7.73 -9.86 -1.42
C ILE A 262 8.80 -8.92 -0.89
N GLY A 263 8.78 -8.63 0.39
CA GLY A 263 9.83 -7.83 1.01
C GLY A 263 9.79 -7.88 2.52
N GLY A 264 10.96 -7.81 3.13
CA GLY A 264 11.08 -8.03 4.56
C GLY A 264 10.55 -9.41 4.95
N ASP A 265 9.51 -9.45 5.75
CA ASP A 265 8.81 -10.68 6.16
C ASP A 265 7.32 -10.67 5.74
N ALA A 266 7.00 -9.91 4.72
CA ALA A 266 5.62 -9.74 4.25
C ALA A 266 5.45 -10.05 2.76
N LEU A 267 4.25 -10.49 2.42
CA LEU A 267 3.75 -10.56 1.05
C LEU A 267 2.72 -9.45 0.88
N PHE A 268 2.93 -8.58 -0.11
CA PHE A 268 2.06 -7.45 -0.39
C PHE A 268 1.23 -7.71 -1.64
N GLY A 269 -0.04 -8.03 -1.47
CA GLY A 269 -0.99 -8.10 -2.57
C GLY A 269 -1.29 -6.69 -3.08
N ARG A 270 -1.11 -6.47 -4.38
CA ARG A 270 -1.19 -5.13 -4.95
C ARG A 270 -2.31 -4.93 -5.96
N LEU A 271 -2.38 -5.78 -6.95
CA LEU A 271 -3.26 -5.60 -8.08
C LEU A 271 -3.88 -6.93 -8.50
N TRP A 272 -5.09 -6.85 -9.01
CA TRP A 272 -5.83 -7.95 -9.57
C TRP A 272 -6.44 -7.55 -10.92
N GLY A 273 -6.49 -8.49 -11.83
CA GLY A 273 -7.27 -8.35 -13.05
C GLY A 273 -7.62 -9.68 -13.68
N CYS A 274 -8.64 -9.66 -14.52
CA CYS A 274 -9.08 -10.83 -15.26
C CYS A 274 -9.49 -10.46 -16.69
N HIS A 275 -9.56 -11.46 -17.55
CA HIS A 275 -10.01 -11.29 -18.92
C HIS A 275 -11.47 -10.79 -18.94
N PRO A 276 -11.83 -9.82 -19.82
CA PRO A 276 -13.17 -9.22 -19.83
C PRO A 276 -14.33 -10.22 -19.99
N ARG A 277 -14.08 -11.32 -20.68
CA ARG A 277 -15.07 -12.37 -20.97
C ARG A 277 -15.05 -13.54 -19.98
N ALA A 278 -14.13 -13.50 -19.02
CA ALA A 278 -13.93 -14.57 -18.07
C ALA A 278 -14.76 -14.33 -16.82
N TYR A 279 -15.73 -15.17 -16.58
CA TYR A 279 -16.43 -15.23 -15.31
C TYR A 279 -16.19 -16.59 -14.67
N TYR A 280 -15.35 -16.60 -13.66
CA TYR A 280 -15.01 -17.79 -12.89
C TYR A 280 -15.40 -17.57 -11.43
N PRO A 281 -16.43 -18.27 -10.91
CA PRO A 281 -16.82 -18.16 -9.52
C PRO A 281 -15.65 -18.41 -8.57
N SER A 282 -15.47 -17.52 -7.59
CA SER A 282 -14.42 -17.57 -6.55
C SER A 282 -12.96 -17.38 -7.02
N LEU A 283 -12.71 -17.13 -8.31
CA LEU A 283 -11.35 -16.96 -8.81
C LEU A 283 -10.63 -15.78 -8.18
N HIS A 284 -11.32 -14.65 -7.98
CA HIS A 284 -10.75 -13.48 -7.33
C HIS A 284 -10.23 -13.83 -5.92
N PHE A 285 -11.01 -14.56 -5.13
CA PHE A 285 -10.61 -14.97 -3.78
C PHE A 285 -9.44 -15.96 -3.79
N GLU A 286 -9.48 -16.91 -4.69
CA GLU A 286 -8.39 -17.88 -4.86
C GLU A 286 -7.07 -17.19 -5.23
N ALA A 287 -7.09 -16.36 -6.27
CA ALA A 287 -5.88 -15.72 -6.79
C ALA A 287 -5.31 -14.67 -5.84
N CYS A 288 -6.16 -13.84 -5.21
CA CYS A 288 -5.72 -12.71 -4.39
C CYS A 288 -5.47 -13.06 -2.93
N TYR A 289 -6.23 -14.02 -2.37
CA TYR A 289 -6.19 -14.27 -0.92
C TYR A 289 -5.65 -15.65 -0.57
N TYR A 290 -6.17 -16.71 -1.15
CA TYR A 290 -5.77 -18.07 -0.77
C TYR A 290 -4.37 -18.43 -1.31
N GLN A 291 -4.06 -18.07 -2.54
CA GLN A 291 -2.73 -18.25 -3.09
C GLN A 291 -1.69 -17.42 -2.34
N ALA A 292 -2.03 -16.21 -1.93
CA ALA A 292 -1.14 -15.35 -1.15
C ALA A 292 -0.85 -15.93 0.24
N ILE A 293 -1.88 -16.42 0.95
CA ILE A 293 -1.71 -17.07 2.26
C ILE A 293 -0.85 -18.33 2.13
N GLU A 294 -1.13 -19.16 1.16
CA GLU A 294 -0.38 -20.39 0.91
C GLU A 294 1.09 -20.10 0.58
N ALA A 295 1.34 -19.12 -0.28
CA ALA A 295 2.70 -18.67 -0.58
C ALA A 295 3.42 -18.10 0.64
N ALA A 296 2.75 -17.31 1.47
CA ALA A 296 3.34 -16.76 2.70
C ALA A 296 3.71 -17.88 3.71
N ILE A 297 2.88 -18.91 3.82
CA ILE A 297 3.19 -20.08 4.67
C ILE A 297 4.43 -20.80 4.11
N GLU A 298 4.47 -21.10 2.83
CA GLU A 298 5.58 -21.80 2.18
C GLU A 298 6.90 -21.02 2.26
N LEU A 299 6.84 -19.71 2.12
CA LEU A 299 8.00 -18.81 2.19
C LEU A 299 8.34 -18.37 3.63
N ASN A 300 7.59 -18.84 4.62
CA ASN A 300 7.74 -18.47 6.02
C ASN A 300 7.68 -16.96 6.27
N LEU A 301 6.75 -16.29 5.60
CA LEU A 301 6.50 -14.86 5.78
C LEU A 301 5.51 -14.63 6.92
N SER A 302 5.69 -13.54 7.65
CA SER A 302 4.89 -13.23 8.85
C SER A 302 3.49 -12.71 8.53
N THR A 303 3.34 -11.97 7.42
CA THR A 303 2.08 -11.30 7.09
C THR A 303 1.78 -11.33 5.60
N VAL A 304 0.49 -11.23 5.28
CA VAL A 304 0.01 -10.86 3.96
C VAL A 304 -0.80 -9.57 4.09
N GLU A 305 -0.41 -8.54 3.33
CA GLU A 305 -1.16 -7.31 3.19
C GLU A 305 -1.92 -7.35 1.86
N ALA A 306 -3.20 -6.97 1.88
CA ALA A 306 -4.08 -7.14 0.73
C ALA A 306 -4.68 -5.81 0.22
N GLY A 307 -3.97 -4.70 0.43
CA GLY A 307 -4.40 -3.36 0.00
C GLY A 307 -5.41 -2.70 0.94
N ALA A 308 -5.96 -1.55 0.52
CA ALA A 308 -6.63 -0.61 1.40
C ALA A 308 -8.08 -0.95 1.74
N GLN A 309 -8.80 -1.69 0.91
CA GLN A 309 -10.24 -1.85 1.04
C GLN A 309 -10.70 -3.31 0.89
N GLY A 310 -11.92 -3.60 1.33
CA GLY A 310 -12.60 -4.85 1.09
C GLY A 310 -12.97 -5.62 2.35
N GLU A 311 -14.18 -5.39 2.87
CA GLU A 311 -14.73 -6.10 4.03
C GLU A 311 -14.82 -7.63 3.84
N HIS A 312 -14.93 -8.09 2.60
CA HIS A 312 -14.92 -9.51 2.26
C HIS A 312 -13.62 -10.23 2.66
N LYS A 313 -12.54 -9.49 2.89
CA LYS A 313 -11.26 -10.01 3.41
C LYS A 313 -11.38 -10.57 4.83
N ILE A 314 -12.24 -9.98 5.65
CA ILE A 314 -12.45 -10.39 7.05
C ILE A 314 -12.84 -11.86 7.12
N GLN A 315 -13.79 -12.27 6.28
CA GLN A 315 -14.30 -13.66 6.27
C GLN A 315 -13.23 -14.68 5.86
N ARG A 316 -12.11 -14.21 5.33
CA ARG A 316 -10.99 -15.01 4.82
C ARG A 316 -9.75 -14.94 5.71
N GLY A 317 -9.91 -14.37 6.92
CA GLY A 317 -8.85 -14.35 7.93
C GLY A 317 -7.96 -13.10 7.92
N TYR A 318 -8.31 -12.08 7.15
CA TYR A 318 -7.63 -10.78 7.17
C TYR A 318 -8.32 -9.88 8.19
N LEU A 319 -7.58 -9.45 9.19
CA LEU A 319 -8.11 -8.65 10.29
C LEU A 319 -7.63 -7.20 10.21
N PRO A 320 -8.38 -6.25 10.83
CA PRO A 320 -8.01 -4.84 10.81
C PRO A 320 -6.67 -4.59 11.50
N VAL A 321 -5.86 -3.75 10.86
CA VAL A 321 -4.61 -3.21 11.39
C VAL A 321 -4.66 -1.70 11.25
N THR A 322 -4.21 -0.97 12.26
CA THR A 322 -4.14 0.49 12.22
C THR A 322 -3.12 0.96 11.20
N THR A 323 -3.51 1.92 10.38
CA THR A 323 -2.61 2.67 9.50
C THR A 323 -2.55 4.13 9.95
N TYR A 324 -1.48 4.82 9.59
CA TYR A 324 -1.16 6.14 10.10
C TYR A 324 -1.00 7.14 8.98
N SER A 325 -1.35 8.39 9.24
CA SER A 325 -0.98 9.53 8.41
C SER A 325 -0.83 10.79 9.24
N CYS A 326 -0.03 11.72 8.74
CA CYS A 326 0.26 12.99 9.38
C CYS A 326 0.02 14.12 8.40
N HIS A 327 -0.57 15.21 8.90
CA HIS A 327 -1.01 16.32 8.07
C HIS A 327 -0.61 17.65 8.69
N TYR A 328 0.06 18.49 7.91
CA TYR A 328 0.43 19.85 8.31
C TYR A 328 -0.22 20.84 7.36
N LEU A 329 -1.27 21.48 7.83
CA LEU A 329 -1.98 22.51 7.07
C LEU A 329 -1.38 23.86 7.44
N ILE A 330 -1.02 24.66 6.43
CA ILE A 330 -0.36 25.96 6.66
C ILE A 330 -1.31 26.94 7.33
N ASP A 331 -2.57 26.99 6.88
CA ASP A 331 -3.60 27.84 7.50
C ASP A 331 -4.00 27.31 8.88
N GLU A 332 -3.81 28.14 9.91
CA GLU A 332 -4.08 27.75 11.30
C GLU A 332 -5.56 27.46 11.59
N ALA A 333 -6.47 28.20 10.96
CA ALA A 333 -7.91 28.01 11.14
C ALA A 333 -8.37 26.67 10.59
N PHE A 334 -7.91 26.31 9.38
CA PHE A 334 -8.16 24.99 8.81
C PHE A 334 -7.49 23.88 9.62
N ARG A 335 -6.26 24.09 10.08
CA ARG A 335 -5.55 23.13 10.91
C ARG A 335 -6.34 22.80 12.18
N LYS A 336 -6.86 23.83 12.86
CA LYS A 336 -7.69 23.65 14.06
C LYS A 336 -8.98 22.89 13.76
N ALA A 337 -9.71 23.29 12.73
CA ALA A 337 -10.99 22.67 12.36
C ALA A 337 -10.81 21.20 11.95
N ILE A 338 -9.80 20.90 11.15
CA ILE A 338 -9.49 19.53 10.73
C ILE A 338 -8.99 18.71 11.92
N GLY A 339 -8.20 19.29 12.81
CA GLY A 339 -7.76 18.62 14.04
C GLY A 339 -8.92 18.16 14.92
N GLU A 340 -9.94 19.00 15.10
CA GLU A 340 -11.15 18.63 15.84
C GLU A 340 -11.95 17.50 15.16
N PHE A 341 -12.05 17.54 13.84
CA PHE A 341 -12.65 16.47 13.05
C PHE A 341 -11.91 15.14 13.23
N LEU A 342 -10.57 15.16 13.17
CA LEU A 342 -9.74 13.96 13.27
C LEU A 342 -9.84 13.26 14.63
N VAL A 343 -10.05 14.01 15.71
CA VAL A 343 -10.28 13.41 17.04
C VAL A 343 -11.55 12.53 17.02
N ARG A 344 -12.63 13.04 16.43
CA ARG A 344 -13.88 12.28 16.31
C ARG A 344 -13.75 11.09 15.37
N GLU A 345 -13.10 11.28 14.22
CA GLU A 345 -12.88 10.22 13.25
C GLU A 345 -12.06 9.07 13.85
N SER A 346 -10.98 9.39 14.58
CA SER A 346 -10.11 8.38 15.22
C SER A 346 -10.88 7.50 16.19
N SER A 347 -11.79 8.08 16.99
CA SER A 347 -12.63 7.31 17.92
C SER A 347 -13.56 6.36 17.17
N GLN A 348 -14.11 6.78 16.04
CA GLN A 348 -14.96 5.93 15.20
C GLN A 348 -14.18 4.78 14.57
N VAL A 349 -12.98 5.05 14.05
CA VAL A 349 -12.11 4.02 13.47
C VAL A 349 -11.75 2.96 14.51
N GLN A 350 -11.35 3.38 15.71
CA GLN A 350 -11.02 2.46 16.80
C GLN A 350 -12.21 1.59 17.21
N LEU A 351 -13.42 2.17 17.28
CA LEU A 351 -14.63 1.41 17.59
C LEU A 351 -14.93 0.36 16.51
N VAL A 352 -14.87 0.74 15.23
CA VAL A 352 -15.11 -0.19 14.12
C VAL A 352 -14.11 -1.35 14.15
N MET A 353 -12.82 -1.05 14.36
CA MET A 353 -11.79 -2.08 14.46
C MET A 353 -12.07 -3.06 15.59
N LYS A 354 -12.46 -2.56 16.76
CA LYS A 354 -12.82 -3.39 17.91
C LYS A 354 -14.00 -4.31 17.59
N LEU A 355 -15.07 -3.77 17.02
CA LEU A 355 -16.25 -4.55 16.65
C LEU A 355 -15.92 -5.66 15.64
N ILE A 356 -15.05 -5.39 14.67
CA ILE A 356 -14.62 -6.40 13.71
C ILE A 356 -13.79 -7.50 14.39
N HIS A 357 -12.87 -7.14 15.29
CA HIS A 357 -12.10 -8.12 16.05
C HIS A 357 -13.00 -8.99 16.95
N ASP A 358 -13.97 -8.40 17.64
CA ASP A 358 -14.89 -9.11 18.53
C ASP A 358 -15.80 -10.09 17.76
N SER A 359 -16.15 -9.78 16.51
CA SER A 359 -16.99 -10.62 15.64
C SER A 359 -16.21 -11.37 14.55
N GLY A 360 -14.89 -11.48 14.71
CA GLY A 360 -13.98 -12.03 13.69
C GLY A 360 -14.22 -13.51 13.33
N PRO A 361 -13.58 -13.97 12.25
CA PRO A 361 -13.81 -15.30 11.68
C PRO A 361 -13.06 -16.41 12.42
N PHE A 362 -12.18 -16.08 13.35
CA PHE A 362 -11.39 -17.05 14.11
C PHE A 362 -12.13 -17.58 15.33
N LYS A 363 -11.71 -18.75 15.81
CA LYS A 363 -12.16 -19.30 17.08
C LYS A 363 -11.76 -18.39 18.24
N GLU A 364 -12.47 -18.52 19.36
CA GLU A 364 -12.11 -17.78 20.58
C GLU A 364 -10.67 -18.07 21.03
N GLY A 365 -9.98 -17.02 21.48
CA GLY A 365 -8.60 -17.11 21.96
C GLY A 365 -7.53 -17.08 20.87
N ILE A 366 -7.93 -16.97 19.60
CA ILE A 366 -7.01 -16.80 18.45
C ILE A 366 -7.07 -15.35 18.00
N HIS A 367 -6.12 -14.51 18.51
CA HIS A 367 -6.04 -13.08 18.20
C HIS A 367 -4.62 -12.63 17.87
#